data_d1fcbd98c79588f2099c74e8fa6c63e2
#
_entry.id   d1fcbd98c79588f2099c74e8fa6c63e2
#
_cell.length_a   1.000
_cell.length_b   1.000
_cell.length_c   1.000
_cell.angle_alpha   90.00
_cell.angle_beta   90.00
_cell.angle_gamma   90.00
#
_symmetry.space_group_name_H-M   'P 1'
#
loop_
_entity.id
_entity.type
_entity.pdbx_description
1 polymer ?
#
loop_
_entity_poly.entity_id
_entity_poly.type
_entity_poly.pdbx_seq_one_letter_code
_entity_poly.pdbx_strand_id
1 'polypeptide(L)'
;MDNMKIFDSHVHIGGTKLGFDMTEEMVSEMIDKYNISKILVSNCDSAEVDHDLNPIPMEYQVNQIKSLERAINFAREHKDRVYVAAWVKPLGETITDEFETMIKDNLDIIKAIKLHPFHSNTSPVDERCIPYLELASKYKLAVVSHTGGCEAASPVHLYEAAVRYPDIPFVMVHMGLGTDNTQALNLLGKADNLYGDTTWVKADVTKKAIEMYGGKKMLFGSDSPIDGLDTYMYNKTGDPSIYREYMNGFEKEIGNDNYNLLMYENSCRIFGV
;
A
#
# COMPACT_ATOMS: atom_id res chain seq x y z
N MET A 1 -5.68 25.53 -14.23
CA MET A 1 -5.02 24.30 -13.79
C MET A 1 -6.00 23.19 -14.09
N ASP A 2 -5.73 22.39 -15.11
CA ASP A 2 -6.58 21.23 -15.39
C ASP A 2 -6.59 20.34 -14.15
N ASN A 3 -7.75 19.78 -13.87
CA ASN A 3 -8.06 19.03 -12.64
C ASN A 3 -7.15 17.80 -12.56
N MET A 4 -5.97 17.93 -11.95
CA MET A 4 -5.04 16.84 -11.73
C MET A 4 -5.76 15.73 -10.96
N LYS A 5 -5.75 14.52 -11.51
CA LYS A 5 -6.29 13.36 -10.84
C LYS A 5 -5.22 12.75 -9.93
N ILE A 6 -5.61 12.35 -8.73
CA ILE A 6 -4.74 11.67 -7.79
C ILE A 6 -5.36 10.31 -7.47
N PHE A 7 -4.55 9.25 -7.55
CA PHE A 7 -4.87 7.95 -6.98
C PHE A 7 -3.84 7.67 -5.88
N ASP A 8 -4.26 7.77 -4.64
CA ASP A 8 -3.43 7.42 -3.50
C ASP A 8 -3.47 5.90 -3.28
N SER A 9 -2.37 5.23 -3.60
CA SER A 9 -2.28 3.77 -3.60
C SER A 9 -2.03 3.17 -2.21
N HIS A 10 -1.93 4.00 -1.16
CA HIS A 10 -1.60 3.52 0.18
C HIS A 10 -2.28 4.37 1.26
N VAL A 11 -3.45 3.93 1.68
CA VAL A 11 -4.28 4.59 2.70
C VAL A 11 -4.74 3.57 3.73
N HIS A 12 -4.96 4.01 4.97
CA HIS A 12 -5.31 3.16 6.09
C HIS A 12 -6.58 3.59 6.81
N ILE A 13 -7.26 2.59 7.40
CA ILE A 13 -8.27 2.72 8.46
C ILE A 13 -7.89 1.80 9.62
N GLY A 14 -8.50 1.98 10.79
CA GLY A 14 -8.28 1.13 11.96
C GLY A 14 -6.98 1.44 12.70
N GLY A 15 -6.33 0.42 13.21
CA GLY A 15 -5.01 0.53 13.84
C GLY A 15 -5.02 0.89 15.32
N THR A 16 -6.14 0.80 16.02
CA THR A 16 -6.25 1.13 17.45
C THR A 16 -5.23 0.36 18.31
N LYS A 17 -4.92 -0.89 17.96
CA LYS A 17 -3.93 -1.72 18.67
C LYS A 17 -2.48 -1.33 18.35
N LEU A 18 -2.26 -0.55 17.32
CA LEU A 18 -0.97 0.05 16.95
C LEU A 18 -0.81 1.48 17.50
N GLY A 19 -1.77 1.97 18.31
CA GLY A 19 -1.76 3.33 18.83
C GLY A 19 -2.28 4.38 17.85
N PHE A 20 -2.87 3.95 16.73
CA PHE A 20 -3.59 4.80 15.80
C PHE A 20 -5.10 4.68 16.03
N ASP A 21 -5.84 5.68 15.61
CA ASP A 21 -7.32 5.67 15.60
C ASP A 21 -7.77 6.29 14.28
N MET A 22 -7.50 5.55 13.19
CA MET A 22 -7.76 5.99 11.83
C MET A 22 -9.19 5.62 11.44
N THR A 23 -10.08 6.62 11.47
CA THR A 23 -11.48 6.41 11.15
C THR A 23 -11.76 6.58 9.66
N GLU A 24 -12.83 5.97 9.17
CA GLU A 24 -13.35 6.14 7.81
C GLU A 24 -13.71 7.60 7.53
N GLU A 25 -14.17 8.33 8.55
CA GLU A 25 -14.50 9.75 8.48
C GLU A 25 -13.26 10.60 8.20
N MET A 26 -12.13 10.34 8.90
CA MET A 26 -10.84 11.00 8.63
C MET A 26 -10.40 10.82 7.17
N VAL A 27 -10.55 9.60 6.65
CA VAL A 27 -10.20 9.30 5.25
C VAL A 27 -11.15 9.99 4.28
N SER A 28 -12.46 10.01 4.57
CA SER A 28 -13.46 10.71 3.76
C SER A 28 -13.18 12.20 3.70
N GLU A 29 -12.88 12.84 4.83
CA GLU A 29 -12.49 14.26 4.88
C GLU A 29 -11.22 14.54 4.08
N MET A 30 -10.22 13.68 4.16
CA MET A 30 -8.97 13.79 3.40
C MET A 30 -9.22 13.70 1.89
N ILE A 31 -10.01 12.71 1.44
CA ILE A 31 -10.38 12.54 0.02
C ILE A 31 -11.03 13.81 -0.52
N ASP A 32 -11.95 14.41 0.23
CA ASP A 32 -12.68 15.58 -0.20
C ASP A 32 -11.83 16.86 -0.12
N LYS A 33 -11.08 17.05 0.97
CA LYS A 33 -10.21 18.20 1.18
C LYS A 33 -9.16 18.36 0.08
N TYR A 34 -8.55 17.26 -0.34
CA TYR A 34 -7.47 17.28 -1.34
C TYR A 34 -7.93 16.89 -2.75
N ASN A 35 -9.25 16.73 -2.95
CA ASN A 35 -9.84 16.31 -4.22
C ASN A 35 -9.18 15.05 -4.80
N ILE A 36 -8.93 14.06 -3.92
CA ILE A 36 -8.34 12.78 -4.32
C ILE A 36 -9.38 11.98 -5.10
N SER A 37 -9.00 11.58 -6.31
CA SER A 37 -9.92 10.90 -7.24
C SER A 37 -10.21 9.47 -6.82
N LYS A 38 -9.16 8.74 -6.39
CA LYS A 38 -9.24 7.34 -5.98
C LYS A 38 -8.26 7.04 -4.85
N ILE A 39 -8.59 6.06 -4.02
CA ILE A 39 -7.66 5.51 -3.01
C ILE A 39 -7.68 3.99 -3.02
N LEU A 40 -6.58 3.38 -2.57
CA LEU A 40 -6.50 1.98 -2.19
C LEU A 40 -6.33 1.91 -0.67
N VAL A 41 -7.38 1.46 0.04
CA VAL A 41 -7.41 1.41 1.50
C VAL A 41 -7.11 0.01 2.02
N SER A 42 -6.39 -0.07 3.14
CA SER A 42 -6.23 -1.30 3.92
C SER A 42 -6.51 -1.06 5.41
N ASN A 43 -7.01 -2.08 6.11
CA ASN A 43 -7.38 -1.98 7.51
C ASN A 43 -6.27 -2.50 8.43
N CYS A 44 -5.64 -1.58 9.19
CA CYS A 44 -4.56 -1.88 10.14
C CYS A 44 -4.98 -2.74 11.34
N ASP A 45 -6.28 -2.97 11.56
CA ASP A 45 -6.75 -3.90 12.60
C ASP A 45 -6.32 -5.35 12.34
N SER A 46 -5.84 -5.66 11.12
CA SER A 46 -5.23 -6.95 10.77
C SER A 46 -3.80 -7.15 11.30
N ALA A 47 -3.19 -6.18 11.96
CA ALA A 47 -1.85 -6.34 12.53
C ALA A 47 -1.81 -7.49 13.55
N GLU A 48 -0.73 -8.27 13.51
CA GLU A 48 -0.50 -9.45 14.36
C GLU A 48 0.59 -9.21 15.40
N VAL A 49 1.52 -8.28 15.10
CA VAL A 49 2.56 -7.82 16.01
C VAL A 49 2.54 -6.30 16.10
N ASP A 50 2.98 -5.77 17.24
CA ASP A 50 3.07 -4.34 17.51
C ASP A 50 4.34 -3.69 16.89
N HIS A 51 4.60 -2.43 17.20
CA HIS A 51 5.78 -1.71 16.70
C HIS A 51 7.12 -2.21 17.25
N ASP A 52 7.10 -2.92 18.38
CA ASP A 52 8.27 -3.55 19.00
C ASP A 52 8.44 -5.02 18.58
N LEU A 53 7.66 -5.47 17.58
CA LEU A 53 7.58 -6.83 17.06
C LEU A 53 7.12 -7.87 18.10
N ASN A 54 6.40 -7.43 19.16
CA ASN A 54 5.77 -8.34 20.09
C ASN A 54 4.40 -8.80 19.54
N PRO A 55 4.03 -10.07 19.72
CA PRO A 55 2.71 -10.54 19.32
C PRO A 55 1.59 -9.76 20.05
N ILE A 56 0.62 -9.25 19.31
CA ILE A 56 -0.61 -8.70 19.87
C ILE A 56 -1.39 -9.87 20.48
N PRO A 57 -1.80 -9.82 21.77
CA PRO A 57 -2.54 -10.90 22.39
C PRO A 57 -3.82 -11.25 21.61
N MET A 58 -4.12 -12.56 21.49
CA MET A 58 -5.22 -13.06 20.64
C MET A 58 -6.58 -12.44 20.97
N GLU A 59 -6.84 -12.13 22.25
CA GLU A 59 -8.07 -11.46 22.71
C GLU A 59 -8.21 -10.02 22.20
N TYR A 60 -7.14 -9.43 21.70
CA TYR A 60 -7.13 -8.07 21.14
C TYR A 60 -7.01 -8.04 19.62
N GLN A 61 -6.77 -9.19 19.00
CA GLN A 61 -6.68 -9.26 17.54
C GLN A 61 -8.05 -9.24 16.88
N VAL A 62 -8.19 -8.52 15.79
CA VAL A 62 -9.33 -8.63 14.87
C VAL A 62 -8.97 -9.68 13.82
N ASN A 63 -9.87 -10.63 13.54
CA ASN A 63 -9.63 -11.62 12.49
C ASN A 63 -9.68 -10.98 11.10
N GLN A 64 -9.01 -11.60 10.12
CA GLN A 64 -8.87 -11.03 8.78
C GLN A 64 -10.21 -10.84 8.06
N ILE A 65 -11.22 -11.67 8.33
CA ILE A 65 -12.57 -11.55 7.73
C ILE A 65 -13.24 -10.27 8.20
N LYS A 66 -13.30 -10.04 9.51
CA LYS A 66 -13.91 -8.81 10.08
C LYS A 66 -13.16 -7.54 9.66
N SER A 67 -11.84 -7.62 9.63
CA SER A 67 -11.01 -6.51 9.16
C SER A 67 -11.28 -6.18 7.69
N LEU A 68 -11.40 -7.20 6.85
CA LEU A 68 -11.72 -7.05 5.44
C LEU A 68 -13.16 -6.55 5.24
N GLU A 69 -14.13 -7.08 5.98
CA GLU A 69 -15.52 -6.64 5.93
C GLU A 69 -15.67 -5.14 6.22
N ARG A 70 -14.93 -4.62 7.22
CA ARG A 70 -14.91 -3.18 7.53
C ARG A 70 -14.40 -2.35 6.34
N ALA A 71 -13.31 -2.77 5.69
CA ALA A 71 -12.78 -2.08 4.52
C ALA A 71 -13.73 -2.16 3.30
N ILE A 72 -14.40 -3.31 3.09
CA ILE A 72 -15.42 -3.48 2.04
C ILE A 72 -16.59 -2.53 2.26
N ASN A 73 -17.11 -2.45 3.49
CA ASN A 73 -18.23 -1.58 3.81
C ASN A 73 -17.88 -0.11 3.53
N PHE A 74 -16.71 0.34 3.96
CA PHE A 74 -16.23 1.69 3.65
C PHE A 74 -16.12 1.93 2.12
N ALA A 75 -15.57 0.99 1.37
CA ALA A 75 -15.47 1.11 -0.08
C ALA A 75 -16.85 1.15 -0.76
N ARG A 76 -17.83 0.40 -0.26
CA ARG A 76 -19.22 0.42 -0.79
C ARG A 76 -19.93 1.75 -0.59
N GLU A 77 -19.61 2.48 0.49
CA GLU A 77 -20.12 3.83 0.73
C GLU A 77 -19.51 4.88 -0.21
N HIS A 78 -18.30 4.62 -0.73
CA HIS A 78 -17.55 5.53 -1.60
C HIS A 78 -17.27 4.92 -2.99
N LYS A 79 -18.33 4.42 -3.63
CA LYS A 79 -18.26 3.73 -4.92
C LYS A 79 -17.42 4.52 -5.95
N ASP A 80 -16.59 3.80 -6.72
CA ASP A 80 -15.69 4.30 -7.75
C ASP A 80 -14.54 5.21 -7.25
N ARG A 81 -14.48 5.49 -5.94
CA ARG A 81 -13.39 6.28 -5.32
C ARG A 81 -12.52 5.44 -4.38
N VAL A 82 -13.10 4.51 -3.62
CA VAL A 82 -12.39 3.69 -2.64
C VAL A 82 -12.31 2.25 -3.12
N TYR A 83 -11.10 1.73 -3.21
CA TYR A 83 -10.79 0.33 -3.50
C TYR A 83 -10.04 -0.28 -2.32
N VAL A 84 -10.02 -1.59 -2.21
CA VAL A 84 -9.52 -2.32 -1.03
C VAL A 84 -8.28 -3.13 -1.38
N ALA A 85 -7.24 -3.01 -0.55
CA ALA A 85 -6.18 -3.98 -0.42
C ALA A 85 -6.49 -4.85 0.81
N ALA A 86 -6.81 -6.11 0.60
CA ALA A 86 -7.15 -7.05 1.67
C ALA A 86 -5.89 -7.35 2.50
N TRP A 87 -5.80 -6.75 3.70
CA TRP A 87 -4.69 -7.01 4.62
C TRP A 87 -4.86 -8.37 5.27
N VAL A 88 -3.92 -9.27 5.00
CA VAL A 88 -3.95 -10.67 5.43
C VAL A 88 -3.06 -10.92 6.65
N LYS A 89 -3.34 -12.01 7.38
CA LYS A 89 -2.74 -12.34 8.68
C LYS A 89 -1.99 -13.68 8.62
N PRO A 90 -0.84 -13.75 7.91
CA PRO A 90 -0.16 -15.02 7.67
C PRO A 90 0.50 -15.65 8.91
N LEU A 91 0.70 -14.90 10.01
CA LEU A 91 1.27 -15.45 11.25
C LEU A 91 0.26 -16.31 12.00
N GLY A 92 -0.99 -15.85 12.14
CA GLY A 92 -2.00 -16.47 12.98
C GLY A 92 -3.22 -17.04 12.24
N GLU A 93 -3.40 -16.70 10.97
CA GLU A 93 -4.56 -17.12 10.18
C GLU A 93 -4.13 -17.71 8.82
N THR A 94 -5.07 -18.37 8.16
CA THR A 94 -4.90 -18.92 6.81
C THR A 94 -6.13 -18.61 5.97
N ILE A 95 -6.10 -18.94 4.69
CA ILE A 95 -7.26 -18.83 3.81
C ILE A 95 -8.30 -19.87 4.20
N THR A 96 -9.51 -19.41 4.44
CA THR A 96 -10.71 -20.24 4.60
C THR A 96 -11.61 -20.07 3.39
N ASP A 97 -12.57 -21.01 3.19
CA ASP A 97 -13.57 -20.88 2.12
C ASP A 97 -14.39 -19.58 2.25
N GLU A 98 -14.67 -19.13 3.49
CA GLU A 98 -15.35 -17.88 3.77
C GLU A 98 -14.52 -16.67 3.32
N PHE A 99 -13.23 -16.63 3.66
CA PHE A 99 -12.33 -15.54 3.25
C PHE A 99 -12.18 -15.50 1.72
N GLU A 100 -11.98 -16.64 1.07
CA GLU A 100 -11.88 -16.72 -0.39
C GLU A 100 -13.19 -16.29 -1.07
N THR A 101 -14.35 -16.71 -0.53
CA THR A 101 -15.66 -16.29 -1.03
C THR A 101 -15.84 -14.78 -0.92
N MET A 102 -15.46 -14.18 0.21
CA MET A 102 -15.51 -12.73 0.40
C MET A 102 -14.64 -11.98 -0.62
N ILE A 103 -13.42 -12.46 -0.90
CA ILE A 103 -12.57 -11.90 -1.96
C ILE A 103 -13.29 -12.01 -3.31
N LYS A 104 -13.73 -13.20 -3.69
CA LYS A 104 -14.35 -13.49 -4.98
C LYS A 104 -15.60 -12.64 -5.25
N ASP A 105 -16.45 -12.47 -4.24
CA ASP A 105 -17.73 -11.78 -4.37
C ASP A 105 -17.57 -10.25 -4.39
N ASN A 106 -16.37 -9.72 -4.10
CA ASN A 106 -16.05 -8.29 -4.05
C ASN A 106 -14.89 -7.88 -4.97
N LEU A 107 -14.60 -8.62 -6.04
CA LEU A 107 -13.52 -8.31 -7.01
C LEU A 107 -13.70 -6.98 -7.75
N ASP A 108 -14.92 -6.44 -7.75
CA ASP A 108 -15.20 -5.09 -8.28
C ASP A 108 -14.51 -3.99 -7.46
N ILE A 109 -14.29 -4.18 -6.15
CA ILE A 109 -13.65 -3.22 -5.25
C ILE A 109 -12.34 -3.73 -4.65
N ILE A 110 -12.16 -5.04 -4.42
CA ILE A 110 -10.88 -5.59 -3.94
C ILE A 110 -9.91 -5.68 -5.12
N LYS A 111 -8.78 -4.98 -5.03
CA LYS A 111 -7.79 -4.85 -6.11
C LYS A 111 -6.41 -5.36 -5.76
N ALA A 112 -6.16 -5.61 -4.48
CA ALA A 112 -4.88 -6.11 -4.03
C ALA A 112 -5.01 -7.01 -2.78
N ILE A 113 -4.01 -7.86 -2.58
CA ILE A 113 -3.67 -8.45 -1.29
C ILE A 113 -2.62 -7.57 -0.64
N LYS A 114 -2.82 -7.18 0.63
CA LYS A 114 -1.83 -6.44 1.43
C LYS A 114 -1.09 -7.40 2.34
N LEU A 115 0.22 -7.50 2.11
CA LEU A 115 1.18 -8.10 3.04
C LEU A 115 1.80 -7.01 3.92
N HIS A 116 1.97 -7.29 5.19
CA HIS A 116 2.67 -6.38 6.09
C HIS A 116 3.72 -7.14 6.92
N PRO A 117 4.87 -7.48 6.32
CA PRO A 117 5.89 -8.31 6.97
C PRO A 117 6.39 -7.76 8.31
N PHE A 118 6.38 -6.45 8.52
CA PHE A 118 6.69 -5.84 9.81
C PHE A 118 5.64 -6.20 10.87
N HIS A 119 4.34 -6.07 10.57
CA HIS A 119 3.24 -6.32 11.51
C HIS A 119 2.71 -7.76 11.49
N SER A 120 3.35 -8.67 10.78
CA SER A 120 3.10 -10.11 10.84
C SER A 120 4.36 -10.92 11.18
N ASN A 121 5.53 -10.29 11.16
CA ASN A 121 6.83 -10.94 11.27
C ASN A 121 6.97 -12.16 10.33
N THR A 122 6.40 -12.05 9.12
CA THR A 122 6.44 -13.08 8.07
C THR A 122 6.87 -12.46 6.76
N SER A 123 7.93 -12.99 6.15
CA SER A 123 8.39 -12.45 4.85
C SER A 123 7.45 -12.87 3.70
N PRO A 124 7.41 -12.13 2.59
CA PRO A 124 6.61 -12.50 1.41
C PRO A 124 6.94 -13.88 0.82
N VAL A 125 8.11 -14.44 1.12
CA VAL A 125 8.53 -15.79 0.67
C VAL A 125 8.34 -16.88 1.74
N ASP A 126 7.82 -16.52 2.90
CA ASP A 126 7.45 -17.48 3.95
C ASP A 126 6.33 -18.41 3.47
N GLU A 127 6.38 -19.69 3.85
CA GLU A 127 5.36 -20.69 3.45
C GLU A 127 3.94 -20.26 3.82
N ARG A 128 3.77 -19.51 4.90
CA ARG A 128 2.46 -18.98 5.35
C ARG A 128 1.91 -17.90 4.42
N CYS A 129 2.76 -17.19 3.67
CA CYS A 129 2.34 -16.20 2.68
C CYS A 129 1.98 -16.83 1.32
N ILE A 130 2.47 -18.05 1.01
CA ILE A 130 2.23 -18.71 -0.28
C ILE A 130 0.75 -18.81 -0.64
N PRO A 131 -0.17 -19.27 0.24
CA PRO A 131 -1.59 -19.36 -0.10
C PRO A 131 -2.19 -18.03 -0.51
N TYR A 132 -1.77 -16.92 0.09
CA TYR A 132 -2.24 -15.58 -0.24
C TYR A 132 -1.69 -15.09 -1.59
N LEU A 133 -0.45 -15.45 -1.94
CA LEU A 133 0.11 -15.15 -3.26
C LEU A 133 -0.57 -15.98 -4.36
N GLU A 134 -0.90 -17.23 -4.07
CA GLU A 134 -1.69 -18.09 -4.98
C GLU A 134 -3.11 -17.55 -5.17
N LEU A 135 -3.74 -17.06 -4.11
CA LEU A 135 -5.04 -16.38 -4.18
C LEU A 135 -4.96 -15.13 -5.05
N ALA A 136 -3.92 -14.29 -4.86
CA ALA A 136 -3.69 -13.12 -5.67
C ALA A 136 -3.52 -13.49 -7.16
N SER A 137 -2.73 -14.53 -7.45
CA SER A 137 -2.54 -15.04 -8.82
C SER A 137 -3.86 -15.57 -9.42
N LYS A 138 -4.64 -16.33 -8.65
CA LYS A 138 -5.94 -16.91 -9.07
C LYS A 138 -6.92 -15.83 -9.51
N TYR A 139 -7.01 -14.73 -8.74
CA TYR A 139 -7.98 -13.66 -9.00
C TYR A 139 -7.36 -12.43 -9.70
N LYS A 140 -6.11 -12.52 -10.14
CA LYS A 140 -5.38 -11.42 -10.82
C LYS A 140 -5.34 -10.13 -10.00
N LEU A 141 -5.19 -10.26 -8.68
CA LEU A 141 -5.02 -9.16 -7.76
C LEU A 141 -3.54 -8.75 -7.69
N ALA A 142 -3.28 -7.46 -7.51
CA ALA A 142 -1.93 -7.01 -7.17
C ALA A 142 -1.55 -7.45 -5.75
N VAL A 143 -0.25 -7.46 -5.45
CA VAL A 143 0.26 -7.60 -4.10
C VAL A 143 0.92 -6.29 -3.69
N VAL A 144 0.43 -5.65 -2.64
CA VAL A 144 1.06 -4.47 -2.04
C VAL A 144 1.68 -4.87 -0.71
N SER A 145 2.97 -4.62 -0.53
CA SER A 145 3.70 -5.09 0.65
C SER A 145 4.50 -3.97 1.28
N HIS A 146 4.33 -3.81 2.60
CA HIS A 146 5.26 -3.02 3.40
C HIS A 146 6.68 -3.55 3.23
N THR A 147 7.67 -2.67 3.06
CA THR A 147 9.08 -3.02 3.00
C THR A 147 9.93 -2.12 3.90
N GLY A 148 10.87 -2.71 4.62
CA GLY A 148 11.75 -2.05 5.55
C GLY A 148 11.37 -2.21 7.03
N GLY A 149 12.20 -1.69 7.92
CA GLY A 149 12.00 -1.70 9.37
C GLY A 149 12.41 -3.00 10.08
N CYS A 150 12.36 -4.15 9.42
CA CYS A 150 12.85 -5.43 9.95
C CYS A 150 13.29 -6.37 8.83
N GLU A 151 13.95 -7.49 9.18
CA GLU A 151 14.47 -8.47 8.21
C GLU A 151 13.34 -9.11 7.38
N ALA A 152 12.23 -9.49 8.01
CA ALA A 152 11.08 -10.07 7.30
C ALA A 152 10.52 -9.15 6.21
N ALA A 153 10.65 -7.83 6.39
CA ALA A 153 10.20 -6.79 5.48
C ALA A 153 11.28 -6.34 4.46
N SER A 154 12.36 -7.11 4.29
CA SER A 154 13.40 -6.79 3.31
C SER A 154 12.81 -6.66 1.90
N PRO A 155 13.13 -5.59 1.13
CA PRO A 155 12.74 -5.46 -0.27
C PRO A 155 13.14 -6.66 -1.15
N VAL A 156 14.21 -7.38 -0.77
CA VAL A 156 14.68 -8.59 -1.48
C VAL A 156 13.62 -9.68 -1.46
N HIS A 157 12.95 -9.90 -0.33
CA HIS A 157 11.92 -10.95 -0.23
C HIS A 157 10.71 -10.64 -1.12
N LEU A 158 10.33 -9.37 -1.25
CA LEU A 158 9.25 -9.00 -2.17
C LEU A 158 9.68 -9.18 -3.64
N TYR A 159 10.92 -8.85 -3.98
CA TYR A 159 11.48 -9.12 -5.30
C TYR A 159 11.47 -10.63 -5.62
N GLU A 160 11.89 -11.48 -4.69
CA GLU A 160 11.87 -12.95 -4.85
C GLU A 160 10.43 -13.47 -5.08
N ALA A 161 9.46 -12.93 -4.34
CA ALA A 161 8.05 -13.23 -4.57
C ALA A 161 7.58 -12.77 -5.96
N ALA A 162 7.96 -11.57 -6.41
CA ALA A 162 7.62 -11.05 -7.73
C ALA A 162 8.19 -11.91 -8.87
N VAL A 163 9.43 -12.40 -8.73
CA VAL A 163 10.04 -13.33 -9.69
C VAL A 163 9.29 -14.68 -9.73
N ARG A 164 8.82 -15.16 -8.58
CA ARG A 164 8.07 -16.43 -8.48
C ARG A 164 6.67 -16.34 -9.08
N TYR A 165 6.04 -15.15 -9.04
CA TYR A 165 4.68 -14.91 -9.53
C TYR A 165 4.67 -13.80 -10.60
N PRO A 166 5.22 -14.06 -11.81
CA PRO A 166 5.42 -13.02 -12.83
C PRO A 166 4.12 -12.45 -13.41
N ASP A 167 2.99 -13.14 -13.22
CA ASP A 167 1.69 -12.79 -13.82
C ASP A 167 0.89 -11.75 -13.01
N ILE A 168 1.36 -11.38 -11.81
CA ILE A 168 0.70 -10.40 -10.94
C ILE A 168 1.64 -9.26 -10.56
N PRO A 169 1.14 -8.02 -10.42
CA PRO A 169 1.94 -6.88 -9.99
C PRO A 169 2.31 -6.95 -8.50
N PHE A 170 3.53 -6.55 -8.16
CA PHE A 170 4.01 -6.36 -6.80
C PHE A 170 4.42 -4.92 -6.57
N VAL A 171 3.96 -4.30 -5.48
CA VAL A 171 4.30 -2.92 -5.12
C VAL A 171 5.11 -2.93 -3.82
N MET A 172 6.36 -2.43 -3.90
CA MET A 172 7.21 -2.16 -2.73
C MET A 172 6.74 -0.87 -2.06
N VAL A 173 5.90 -1.00 -1.04
CA VAL A 173 5.50 0.13 -0.21
C VAL A 173 6.70 0.59 0.62
N HIS A 174 6.93 1.90 0.70
CA HIS A 174 8.05 2.58 1.35
C HIS A 174 9.43 2.38 0.68
N MET A 175 9.57 1.48 -0.26
CA MET A 175 10.86 1.18 -0.90
C MET A 175 12.00 0.95 0.11
N GLY A 176 11.71 0.22 1.21
CA GLY A 176 12.68 -0.05 2.28
C GLY A 176 12.70 1.06 3.34
N LEU A 177 11.59 1.22 4.08
CA LEU A 177 11.45 2.20 5.17
C LEU A 177 12.65 2.18 6.14
N GLY A 178 13.16 3.37 6.48
CA GLY A 178 14.29 3.53 7.39
C GLY A 178 15.67 3.32 6.75
N THR A 179 15.74 3.16 5.41
CA THR A 179 16.99 3.05 4.64
C THR A 179 17.19 4.24 3.71
N ASP A 180 18.26 4.23 2.91
CA ASP A 180 18.50 5.18 1.83
C ASP A 180 17.77 4.82 0.51
N ASN A 181 16.90 3.84 0.52
CA ASN A 181 16.15 3.28 -0.61
C ASN A 181 17.01 2.66 -1.73
N THR A 182 18.34 2.65 -1.61
CA THR A 182 19.25 2.18 -2.69
C THR A 182 19.00 0.73 -3.06
N GLN A 183 18.75 -0.17 -2.09
CA GLN A 183 18.47 -1.57 -2.36
C GLN A 183 17.17 -1.74 -3.16
N ALA A 184 16.07 -1.13 -2.70
CA ALA A 184 14.77 -1.18 -3.35
C ALA A 184 14.84 -0.58 -4.77
N LEU A 185 15.51 0.57 -4.92
CA LEU A 185 15.73 1.21 -6.22
C LEU A 185 16.41 0.26 -7.21
N ASN A 186 17.48 -0.43 -6.79
CA ASN A 186 18.20 -1.38 -7.64
C ASN A 186 17.36 -2.64 -7.99
N LEU A 187 16.37 -2.99 -7.19
CA LEU A 187 15.50 -4.15 -7.43
C LEU A 187 14.37 -3.82 -8.44
N LEU A 188 13.91 -2.57 -8.51
CA LEU A 188 12.82 -2.15 -9.42
C LEU A 188 13.04 -2.55 -10.88
N GLY A 189 14.28 -2.48 -11.36
CA GLY A 189 14.63 -2.82 -12.74
C GLY A 189 14.85 -4.32 -12.98
N LYS A 190 14.80 -5.17 -11.95
CA LYS A 190 15.12 -6.60 -12.06
C LYS A 190 13.92 -7.50 -12.31
N ALA A 191 12.70 -6.99 -12.13
CA ALA A 191 11.47 -7.70 -12.45
C ALA A 191 10.44 -6.75 -13.07
N ASP A 192 9.83 -7.15 -14.18
CA ASP A 192 8.91 -6.30 -14.94
C ASP A 192 7.64 -5.99 -14.15
N ASN A 193 7.20 -6.91 -13.29
CA ASN A 193 6.01 -6.82 -12.46
C ASN A 193 6.28 -6.21 -11.07
N LEU A 194 7.48 -5.68 -10.80
CA LEU A 194 7.82 -5.04 -9.54
C LEU A 194 7.77 -3.51 -9.69
N TYR A 195 7.09 -2.85 -8.76
CA TYR A 195 6.84 -1.41 -8.72
C TYR A 195 7.21 -0.86 -7.34
N GLY A 196 7.45 0.45 -7.24
CA GLY A 196 7.61 1.17 -5.99
C GLY A 196 6.51 2.19 -5.79
N ASP A 197 6.29 2.63 -4.56
CA ASP A 197 5.43 3.77 -4.26
C ASP A 197 6.20 4.94 -3.62
N THR A 198 5.52 6.06 -3.43
CA THR A 198 6.11 7.27 -2.85
C THR A 198 5.96 7.35 -1.32
N THR A 199 5.36 6.34 -0.70
CA THR A 199 5.04 6.36 0.72
C THR A 199 6.31 6.48 1.57
N TRP A 200 6.51 7.62 2.25
CA TRP A 200 7.72 7.97 3.01
C TRP A 200 9.03 7.96 2.18
N VAL A 201 8.91 8.10 0.86
CA VAL A 201 10.03 8.18 -0.07
C VAL A 201 10.23 9.63 -0.50
N LYS A 202 11.46 10.13 -0.46
CA LYS A 202 11.79 11.47 -0.91
C LYS A 202 11.60 11.64 -2.41
N ALA A 203 11.22 12.83 -2.85
CA ALA A 203 10.97 13.12 -4.26
C ALA A 203 12.20 12.89 -5.16
N ASP A 204 13.42 13.15 -4.66
CA ASP A 204 14.67 12.91 -5.39
C ASP A 204 14.91 11.41 -5.66
N VAL A 205 14.54 10.52 -4.74
CA VAL A 205 14.60 9.06 -4.94
C VAL A 205 13.59 8.62 -6.01
N THR A 206 12.38 9.14 -5.96
CA THR A 206 11.35 8.88 -6.97
C THR A 206 11.78 9.38 -8.34
N LYS A 207 12.34 10.59 -8.43
CA LYS A 207 12.91 11.12 -9.67
C LYS A 207 13.98 10.20 -10.24
N LYS A 208 14.90 9.74 -9.40
CA LYS A 208 15.95 8.80 -9.79
C LYS A 208 15.37 7.47 -10.31
N ALA A 209 14.32 6.94 -9.67
CA ALA A 209 13.62 5.74 -10.15
C ALA A 209 13.05 5.95 -11.57
N ILE A 210 12.42 7.11 -11.81
CA ILE A 210 11.84 7.48 -13.10
C ILE A 210 12.94 7.64 -14.17
N GLU A 211 14.04 8.29 -13.83
CA GLU A 211 15.20 8.44 -14.74
C GLU A 211 15.84 7.09 -15.12
N MET A 212 15.92 6.16 -14.17
CA MET A 212 16.53 4.84 -14.40
C MET A 212 15.62 3.86 -15.15
N TYR A 213 14.31 3.87 -14.86
CA TYR A 213 13.40 2.80 -15.28
C TYR A 213 12.16 3.29 -16.02
N GLY A 214 11.99 4.60 -16.19
CA GLY A 214 10.81 5.23 -16.77
C GLY A 214 9.66 5.42 -15.79
N GLY A 215 8.73 6.32 -16.13
CA GLY A 215 7.61 6.73 -15.25
C GLY A 215 6.64 5.62 -14.86
N LYS A 216 6.65 4.47 -15.55
CA LYS A 216 5.70 3.37 -15.31
C LYS A 216 5.98 2.51 -14.07
N LYS A 217 7.13 2.74 -13.38
CA LYS A 217 7.57 1.91 -12.24
C LYS A 217 7.18 2.47 -10.87
N MET A 218 6.68 3.68 -10.79
CA MET A 218 6.36 4.34 -9.51
C MET A 218 4.87 4.69 -9.43
N LEU A 219 4.30 4.53 -8.23
CA LEU A 219 2.93 4.91 -7.88
C LEU A 219 2.97 5.98 -6.79
N PHE A 220 1.96 6.86 -6.77
CA PHE A 220 1.76 7.75 -5.64
C PHE A 220 1.04 7.01 -4.50
N GLY A 221 1.59 7.11 -3.30
CA GLY A 221 1.01 6.61 -2.05
C GLY A 221 1.44 7.51 -0.90
N SER A 222 0.58 7.70 0.12
CA SER A 222 0.81 8.66 1.20
C SER A 222 0.93 8.10 2.60
N ASP A 223 0.39 6.90 2.87
CA ASP A 223 0.22 6.37 4.23
C ASP A 223 -0.82 7.15 5.07
N SER A 224 -1.71 7.89 4.38
CA SER A 224 -2.76 8.64 5.06
C SER A 224 -3.71 7.71 5.84
N PRO A 225 -4.21 8.12 7.02
CA PRO A 225 -4.01 9.40 7.69
C PRO A 225 -2.82 9.41 8.68
N ILE A 226 -1.90 8.44 8.65
CA ILE A 226 -0.66 8.47 9.44
C ILE A 226 0.18 9.67 9.02
N ASP A 227 0.36 9.84 7.73
CA ASP A 227 0.83 11.07 7.11
C ASP A 227 -0.29 11.67 6.24
N GLY A 228 -0.09 12.81 5.67
CA GLY A 228 -1.05 13.50 4.82
C GLY A 228 -0.35 14.30 3.73
N LEU A 229 -1.12 14.89 2.82
CA LEU A 229 -0.54 15.62 1.68
C LEU A 229 0.14 16.94 2.09
N ASP A 230 -0.19 17.51 3.23
CA ASP A 230 0.36 18.76 3.74
C ASP A 230 0.91 18.66 5.17
N THR A 231 0.37 17.78 6.00
CA THR A 231 0.81 17.54 7.38
C THR A 231 0.53 16.12 7.78
N TYR A 232 1.27 15.61 8.78
CA TYR A 232 0.93 14.36 9.43
C TYR A 232 -0.34 14.50 10.28
N MET A 233 -1.24 13.53 10.21
CA MET A 233 -2.35 13.43 11.14
C MET A 233 -1.86 13.23 12.59
N TYR A 234 -0.85 12.39 12.76
CA TYR A 234 -0.25 12.07 14.06
C TYR A 234 1.07 12.82 14.33
N ASN A 235 1.45 13.76 13.47
CA ASN A 235 2.62 14.59 13.66
C ASN A 235 2.36 15.68 14.70
N LYS A 236 2.89 15.50 15.90
CA LYS A 236 2.74 16.45 17.01
C LYS A 236 3.68 17.67 16.90
N THR A 237 4.70 17.63 16.05
CA THR A 237 5.65 18.71 15.85
C THR A 237 5.15 19.75 14.84
N GLY A 238 4.18 19.38 14.00
CA GLY A 238 3.64 20.25 12.97
C GLY A 238 4.57 20.39 11.76
N ASP A 239 5.54 19.49 11.59
CA ASP A 239 6.41 19.50 10.42
C ASP A 239 5.61 19.22 9.14
N PRO A 240 5.93 19.89 8.04
CA PRO A 240 5.29 19.62 6.75
C PRO A 240 5.50 18.18 6.30
N SER A 241 4.46 17.58 5.71
CA SER A 241 4.59 16.29 5.04
C SER A 241 5.58 16.35 3.88
N ILE A 242 6.32 15.25 3.65
CA ILE A 242 7.22 15.13 2.50
C ILE A 242 6.46 15.21 1.16
N TYR A 243 5.16 14.92 1.16
CA TYR A 243 4.33 14.99 -0.05
C TYR A 243 4.12 16.38 -0.60
N ARG A 244 4.46 17.43 0.16
CA ARG A 244 4.50 18.79 -0.36
C ARG A 244 5.46 18.95 -1.54
N GLU A 245 6.57 18.20 -1.54
CA GLU A 245 7.51 18.20 -2.66
C GLU A 245 6.86 17.66 -3.93
N TYR A 246 6.06 16.60 -3.82
CA TYR A 246 5.32 16.02 -4.95
C TYR A 246 4.24 16.95 -5.50
N MET A 247 3.62 17.79 -4.66
CA MET A 247 2.52 18.69 -5.04
C MET A 247 3.01 20.07 -5.53
N ASN A 248 4.24 20.47 -5.24
CA ASN A 248 4.74 21.82 -5.46
C ASN A 248 5.85 21.89 -6.52
N GLY A 249 5.54 21.50 -7.74
CA GLY A 249 6.45 21.70 -8.87
C GLY A 249 7.23 20.48 -9.29
N PHE A 250 6.99 19.31 -8.69
CA PHE A 250 7.65 18.06 -9.08
C PHE A 250 7.36 17.68 -10.54
N GLU A 251 6.19 18.07 -11.08
CA GLU A 251 5.84 17.90 -12.49
C GLU A 251 6.83 18.59 -13.44
N LYS A 252 7.47 19.68 -13.03
CA LYS A 252 8.49 20.38 -13.81
C LYS A 252 9.82 19.63 -13.85
N GLU A 253 10.08 18.83 -12.81
CA GLU A 253 11.32 18.07 -12.70
C GLU A 253 11.30 16.77 -13.50
N ILE A 254 10.14 16.10 -13.56
CA ILE A 254 9.99 14.78 -14.21
C ILE A 254 9.19 14.83 -15.51
N GLY A 255 8.58 15.98 -15.84
CA GLY A 255 7.69 16.18 -16.99
C GLY A 255 6.27 15.71 -16.74
N ASN A 256 5.30 16.35 -17.41
CA ASN A 256 3.86 16.13 -17.18
C ASN A 256 3.44 14.67 -17.42
N ASP A 257 3.98 14.01 -18.44
CA ASP A 257 3.61 12.61 -18.73
C ASP A 257 4.00 11.66 -17.58
N ASN A 258 5.23 11.77 -17.07
CA ASN A 258 5.68 10.99 -15.93
C ASN A 258 4.93 11.33 -14.66
N TYR A 259 4.56 12.60 -14.49
CA TYR A 259 3.79 13.07 -13.34
C TYR A 259 2.36 12.49 -13.35
N ASN A 260 1.68 12.48 -14.49
CA ASN A 260 0.37 11.84 -14.64
C ASN A 260 0.44 10.32 -14.40
N LEU A 261 1.48 9.67 -14.93
CA LEU A 261 1.74 8.25 -14.65
C LEU A 261 1.88 8.01 -13.15
N LEU A 262 2.74 8.78 -12.46
CA LEU A 262 3.00 8.66 -11.03
C LEU A 262 1.74 8.88 -10.21
N MET A 263 1.05 10.01 -10.45
CA MET A 263 -0.05 10.47 -9.59
C MET A 263 -1.35 9.68 -9.79
N TYR A 264 -1.56 9.03 -10.95
CA TYR A 264 -2.86 8.43 -11.25
C TYR A 264 -2.80 7.19 -12.16
N GLU A 265 -2.17 7.28 -13.34
CA GLU A 265 -2.37 6.29 -14.40
C GLU A 265 -1.76 4.93 -14.06
N ASN A 266 -0.61 4.90 -13.39
CA ASN A 266 0.02 3.65 -12.99
C ASN A 266 -0.84 2.89 -11.98
N SER A 267 -1.41 3.57 -11.00
CA SER A 267 -2.33 2.95 -10.03
C SER A 267 -3.56 2.39 -10.72
N CYS A 268 -4.18 3.16 -11.66
CA CYS A 268 -5.30 2.65 -12.45
C CYS A 268 -4.93 1.38 -13.23
N ARG A 269 -3.78 1.39 -13.90
CA ARG A 269 -3.29 0.24 -14.71
C ARG A 269 -2.98 -0.97 -13.85
N ILE A 270 -2.32 -0.78 -12.70
CA ILE A 270 -1.85 -1.87 -11.83
C ILE A 270 -3.02 -2.50 -11.08
N PHE A 271 -3.98 -1.70 -10.65
CA PHE A 271 -5.16 -2.18 -9.91
C PHE A 271 -6.39 -2.45 -10.80
N GLY A 272 -6.31 -2.20 -12.10
CA GLY A 272 -7.39 -2.52 -13.06
C GLY A 272 -8.66 -1.70 -12.83
N VAL A 273 -8.55 -0.37 -12.64
CA VAL A 273 -9.66 0.51 -12.34
C VAL A 273 -9.67 1.81 -13.15
#